data_377c0217499fdf6b99a3e0a785d8f1f2
#
_entry.id   377c0217499fdf6b99a3e0a785d8f1f2
#
_cell.length_a   1.000
_cell.length_b   1.000
_cell.length_c   1.000
_cell.angle_alpha   90.00
_cell.angle_beta   90.00
_cell.angle_gamma   90.00
#
_symmetry.space_group_name_H-M   'P 1'
#
loop_
_entity.id
_entity.type
_entity.pdbx_description
1 polymer ?
#
loop_
_entity_poly.entity_id
_entity_poly.type
_entity_poly.pdbx_seq_one_letter_code
_entity_poly.pdbx_strand_id
1 'polypeptide(L)'
;MLQKMLHKPTKWKVMKELILKDTEDTVVNSLGIISFVSFFIGGVITIQLALSMTGSFYPDYLVGFATRETIILEFAPTIISIIMAGKVGSFITSSIGSMRVTEQIDALEVMGINSINYLVFPKVIALLLYPFLISIAMFLGILGGMIACVYGGYSTMSAFIEGIQTDFIPFHMTYAFIKSFVFAF
;
A
#
# COMPACT_ATOMS: atom_id res chain seq x y z
N MET A 1 -9.93 -21.78 -12.89
CA MET A 1 -8.66 -21.49 -12.24
C MET A 1 -8.82 -21.40 -10.71
N LEU A 2 -9.71 -20.60 -10.18
CA LEU A 2 -10.02 -20.46 -8.74
C LEU A 2 -10.34 -21.78 -8.01
N GLN A 3 -11.09 -22.71 -8.62
CA GLN A 3 -11.41 -24.01 -8.04
C GLN A 3 -10.19 -24.91 -7.80
N LYS A 4 -9.16 -24.80 -8.65
CA LYS A 4 -7.89 -25.55 -8.50
C LYS A 4 -6.98 -24.95 -7.42
N MET A 5 -7.13 -23.67 -7.10
CA MET A 5 -6.40 -22.98 -6.03
C MET A 5 -6.90 -23.36 -4.64
N LEU A 6 -8.19 -23.69 -4.50
CA LEU A 6 -8.83 -24.03 -3.22
C LEU A 6 -8.67 -25.51 -2.83
N HIS A 7 -7.96 -26.31 -3.60
CA HIS A 7 -7.70 -27.70 -3.22
C HIS A 7 -6.76 -27.74 -2.01
N LYS A 8 -7.10 -28.56 -0.99
CA LYS A 8 -6.37 -28.63 0.28
C LYS A 8 -4.87 -28.81 0.02
N PRO A 9 -4.00 -27.97 0.61
CA PRO A 9 -2.56 -28.11 0.46
C PRO A 9 -2.08 -29.42 1.07
N THR A 10 -1.21 -30.13 0.36
CA THR A 10 -0.72 -31.47 0.74
C THR A 10 0.09 -31.44 2.05
N LYS A 11 0.74 -30.32 2.40
CA LYS A 11 1.47 -30.11 3.65
C LYS A 11 1.34 -28.66 4.13
N TRP A 12 0.54 -28.43 5.17
CA TRP A 12 0.31 -27.11 5.79
C TRP A 12 1.59 -26.42 6.30
N LYS A 13 2.57 -27.18 6.77
CA LYS A 13 3.83 -26.61 7.27
C LYS A 13 4.61 -25.91 6.17
N VAL A 14 4.76 -26.54 5.02
CA VAL A 14 5.44 -25.96 3.85
C VAL A 14 4.69 -24.75 3.31
N MET A 15 3.35 -24.83 3.28
CA MET A 15 2.52 -23.73 2.81
C MET A 15 2.67 -22.48 3.70
N LYS A 16 2.74 -22.65 5.02
CA LYS A 16 2.98 -21.54 5.95
C LYS A 16 4.33 -20.87 5.72
N GLU A 17 5.39 -21.65 5.52
CA GLU A 17 6.72 -21.11 5.22
C GLU A 17 6.74 -20.31 3.91
N LEU A 18 6.03 -20.79 2.88
CA LEU A 18 5.89 -20.07 1.61
C LEU A 18 5.10 -18.75 1.79
N ILE A 19 3.98 -18.78 2.52
CA ILE A 19 3.19 -17.58 2.80
C ILE A 19 4.04 -16.56 3.56
N LEU A 20 4.78 -16.98 4.55
CA LEU A 20 5.65 -16.07 5.33
C LEU A 20 6.73 -15.46 4.44
N LYS A 21 7.39 -16.26 3.61
CA LYS A 21 8.41 -15.79 2.67
C LYS A 21 7.83 -14.81 1.64
N ASP A 22 6.73 -15.17 0.99
CA ASP A 22 6.07 -14.30 0.01
C ASP A 22 5.54 -13.00 0.67
N THR A 23 5.10 -13.06 1.94
CA THR A 23 4.72 -11.88 2.72
C THR A 23 5.93 -10.99 3.01
N GLU A 24 7.05 -11.57 3.41
CA GLU A 24 8.30 -10.83 3.62
C GLU A 24 8.73 -10.13 2.33
N ASP A 25 8.80 -10.86 1.22
CA ASP A 25 9.24 -10.33 -0.07
C ASP A 25 8.27 -9.26 -0.64
N THR A 26 6.97 -9.43 -0.44
CA THR A 26 5.95 -8.53 -1.00
C THR A 26 5.65 -7.35 -0.08
N VAL A 27 5.49 -7.59 1.23
CA VAL A 27 5.03 -6.58 2.20
C VAL A 27 6.22 -5.92 2.88
N VAL A 28 7.06 -6.71 3.59
CA VAL A 28 8.14 -6.16 4.43
C VAL A 28 9.19 -5.44 3.58
N ASN A 29 9.65 -6.07 2.51
CA ASN A 29 10.63 -5.49 1.59
C ASN A 29 10.07 -4.29 0.78
N SER A 30 8.76 -4.01 0.88
CA SER A 30 8.13 -2.82 0.27
C SER A 30 8.02 -1.65 1.23
N LEU A 31 8.13 -1.88 2.54
CA LEU A 31 7.97 -0.83 3.55
C LEU A 31 8.93 0.35 3.33
N GLY A 32 10.19 0.09 2.98
CA GLY A 32 11.18 1.14 2.75
C GLY A 32 10.78 2.10 1.64
N ILE A 33 10.42 1.56 0.48
CA ILE A 33 10.03 2.39 -0.67
C ILE A 33 8.71 3.11 -0.43
N ILE A 34 7.73 2.44 0.16
CA ILE A 34 6.43 3.03 0.47
C ILE A 34 6.59 4.16 1.49
N SER A 35 7.36 3.94 2.54
CA SER A 35 7.61 4.94 3.58
C SER A 35 8.27 6.18 3.01
N PHE A 36 9.31 6.00 2.21
CA PHE A 36 10.02 7.10 1.56
C PHE A 36 9.10 7.88 0.62
N VAL A 37 8.45 7.19 -0.30
CA VAL A 37 7.56 7.80 -1.28
C VAL A 37 6.40 8.53 -0.60
N SER A 38 5.73 7.89 0.36
CA SER A 38 4.58 8.49 1.06
C SER A 38 4.96 9.75 1.81
N PHE A 39 6.10 9.76 2.50
CA PHE A 39 6.57 10.91 3.24
C PHE A 39 6.82 12.12 2.32
N PHE A 40 7.55 11.93 1.25
CA PHE A 40 7.89 13.03 0.33
C PHE A 40 6.68 13.51 -0.47
N ILE A 41 5.85 12.60 -0.97
CA ILE A 41 4.67 12.99 -1.75
C ILE A 41 3.63 13.64 -0.84
N GLY A 42 3.47 13.18 0.41
CA GLY A 42 2.63 13.86 1.39
C GLY A 42 3.07 15.32 1.58
N GLY A 43 4.37 15.56 1.68
CA GLY A 43 4.93 16.92 1.72
C GLY A 43 4.59 17.75 0.48
N VAL A 44 4.79 17.16 -0.71
CA VAL A 44 4.49 17.85 -1.99
C VAL A 44 3.01 18.20 -2.10
N ILE A 45 2.11 17.26 -1.78
CA ILE A 45 0.66 17.50 -1.82
C ILE A 45 0.28 18.65 -0.88
N THR A 46 0.82 18.65 0.34
CA THR A 46 0.52 19.69 1.33
C THR A 46 0.98 21.06 0.88
N ILE A 47 2.21 21.17 0.35
CA ILE A 47 2.71 22.43 -0.21
C ILE A 47 1.83 22.89 -1.36
N GLN A 48 1.46 22.00 -2.26
CA GLN A 48 0.61 22.31 -3.41
C GLN A 48 -0.76 22.84 -2.96
N LEU A 49 -1.38 22.21 -1.96
CA LEU A 49 -2.65 22.65 -1.38
C LEU A 49 -2.48 24.01 -0.68
N ALA A 50 -1.43 24.19 0.11
CA ALA A 50 -1.15 25.45 0.79
C ALA A 50 -0.97 26.60 -0.21
N LEU A 51 -0.21 26.40 -1.28
CA LEU A 51 -0.04 27.39 -2.34
C LEU A 51 -1.35 27.71 -3.07
N SER A 52 -2.21 26.73 -3.28
CA SER A 52 -3.51 26.93 -3.91
C SER A 52 -4.47 27.75 -3.03
N MET A 53 -4.27 27.72 -1.72
CA MET A 53 -5.06 28.47 -0.73
C MET A 53 -4.43 29.81 -0.36
N THR A 54 -3.19 30.07 -0.75
CA THR A 54 -2.49 31.35 -0.48
C THR A 54 -3.20 32.51 -1.21
N GLY A 55 -3.53 33.55 -0.50
CA GLY A 55 -4.24 34.74 -1.04
C GLY A 55 -5.77 34.63 -1.01
N SER A 56 -6.33 33.54 -0.53
CA SER A 56 -7.75 33.33 -0.30
C SER A 56 -8.08 33.60 1.19
N PHE A 57 -9.33 33.99 1.48
CA PHE A 57 -9.82 34.20 2.86
C PHE A 57 -10.05 32.87 3.61
N TYR A 58 -9.24 31.86 3.34
CA TYR A 58 -9.38 30.55 3.98
C TYR A 58 -8.60 30.50 5.30
N PRO A 59 -9.20 29.94 6.36
CA PRO A 59 -8.50 29.70 7.62
C PRO A 59 -7.35 28.72 7.46
N ASP A 60 -6.27 28.91 8.22
CA ASP A 60 -5.03 28.10 8.12
C ASP A 60 -5.22 26.60 8.40
N TYR A 61 -6.23 26.22 9.19
CA TYR A 61 -6.52 24.81 9.48
C TYR A 61 -7.02 24.03 8.26
N LEU A 62 -7.57 24.70 7.25
CA LEU A 62 -8.06 24.04 6.04
C LEU A 62 -6.97 23.34 5.25
N VAL A 63 -5.72 23.78 5.33
CA VAL A 63 -4.59 23.09 4.70
C VAL A 63 -4.42 21.69 5.30
N GLY A 64 -4.48 21.56 6.64
CA GLY A 64 -4.41 20.27 7.32
C GLY A 64 -5.60 19.36 6.98
N PHE A 65 -6.80 19.91 6.95
CA PHE A 65 -8.04 19.21 6.58
C PHE A 65 -7.95 18.66 5.14
N ALA A 66 -7.64 19.52 4.16
CA ALA A 66 -7.55 19.12 2.76
C ALA A 66 -6.41 18.10 2.51
N THR A 67 -5.28 18.27 3.20
CA THR A 67 -4.17 17.30 3.13
C THR A 67 -4.61 15.92 3.61
N ARG A 68 -5.27 15.85 4.78
CA ARG A 68 -5.80 14.57 5.30
C ARG A 68 -6.73 13.91 4.31
N GLU A 69 -7.73 14.65 3.82
CA GLU A 69 -8.73 14.11 2.88
C GLU A 69 -8.06 13.59 1.60
N THR A 70 -7.17 14.36 1.01
CA THR A 70 -6.47 13.99 -0.23
C THR A 70 -5.59 12.74 -0.02
N ILE A 71 -4.87 12.67 1.11
CA ILE A 71 -4.00 11.52 1.38
C ILE A 71 -4.83 10.26 1.66
N ILE A 72 -5.88 10.35 2.46
CA ILE A 72 -6.69 9.18 2.85
C ILE A 72 -7.52 8.65 1.68
N LEU A 73 -8.23 9.54 0.96
CA LEU A 73 -9.20 9.12 -0.05
C LEU A 73 -8.55 8.76 -1.39
N GLU A 74 -7.51 9.49 -1.79
CA GLU A 74 -6.96 9.37 -3.14
C GLU A 74 -5.51 8.90 -3.14
N PHE A 75 -4.63 9.57 -2.42
CA PHE A 75 -3.21 9.32 -2.57
C PHE A 75 -2.80 7.93 -2.10
N ALA A 76 -3.08 7.59 -0.84
CA ALA A 76 -2.61 6.34 -0.27
C ALA A 76 -3.20 5.11 -0.99
N PRO A 77 -4.54 4.99 -1.20
CA PRO A 77 -5.08 3.81 -1.85
C PRO A 77 -4.75 3.73 -3.35
N THR A 78 -4.63 4.86 -4.06
CA THR A 78 -4.45 4.84 -5.52
C THR A 78 -2.98 4.81 -5.92
N ILE A 79 -2.19 5.79 -5.47
CA ILE A 79 -0.80 5.92 -5.91
C ILE A 79 0.07 4.78 -5.35
N ILE A 80 -0.14 4.42 -4.08
CA ILE A 80 0.60 3.29 -3.50
C ILE A 80 0.23 1.98 -4.20
N SER A 81 -1.04 1.80 -4.62
CA SER A 81 -1.43 0.64 -5.41
C SER A 81 -0.70 0.56 -6.75
N ILE A 82 -0.54 1.68 -7.45
CA ILE A 82 0.20 1.72 -8.73
C ILE A 82 1.67 1.33 -8.52
N ILE A 83 2.32 1.88 -7.49
CA ILE A 83 3.72 1.54 -7.16
C ILE A 83 3.84 0.05 -6.82
N MET A 84 2.92 -0.46 -6.01
CA MET A 84 2.91 -1.87 -5.63
C MET A 84 2.61 -2.79 -6.79
N ALA A 85 1.71 -2.43 -7.69
CA ALA A 85 1.44 -3.21 -8.90
C ALA A 85 2.71 -3.41 -9.74
N GLY A 86 3.51 -2.37 -9.92
CA GLY A 86 4.80 -2.45 -10.59
C GLY A 86 5.79 -3.37 -9.85
N LYS A 87 5.97 -3.17 -8.55
CA LYS A 87 6.92 -3.96 -7.75
C LYS A 87 6.50 -5.42 -7.62
N VAL A 88 5.26 -5.67 -7.22
CA VAL A 88 4.74 -7.03 -7.01
C VAL A 88 4.61 -7.77 -8.35
N GLY A 89 4.14 -7.10 -9.38
CA GLY A 89 4.05 -7.67 -10.73
C GLY A 89 5.41 -8.13 -11.25
N SER A 90 6.44 -7.30 -11.13
CA SER A 90 7.81 -7.67 -11.53
C SER A 90 8.38 -8.80 -10.66
N PHE A 91 8.16 -8.79 -9.35
CA PHE A 91 8.58 -9.86 -8.46
C PHE A 91 7.92 -11.20 -8.80
N ILE A 92 6.60 -11.21 -9.00
CA ILE A 92 5.86 -12.44 -9.35
C ILE A 92 6.36 -12.98 -10.70
N THR A 93 6.49 -12.11 -11.70
CA THR A 93 6.94 -12.50 -13.04
C THR A 93 8.36 -13.07 -13.01
N SER A 94 9.28 -12.41 -12.32
CA SER A 94 10.66 -12.87 -12.15
C SER A 94 10.73 -14.21 -11.40
N SER A 95 9.98 -14.34 -10.31
CA SER A 95 9.94 -15.57 -9.49
C SER A 95 9.44 -16.77 -10.31
N ILE A 96 8.30 -16.60 -10.99
CA ILE A 96 7.72 -17.68 -11.81
C ILE A 96 8.59 -17.96 -13.04
N GLY A 97 9.14 -16.93 -13.68
CA GLY A 97 10.03 -17.05 -14.81
C GLY A 97 11.29 -17.83 -14.46
N SER A 98 11.93 -17.54 -13.33
CA SER A 98 13.10 -18.28 -12.84
C SER A 98 12.77 -19.76 -12.57
N MET A 99 11.65 -20.04 -11.92
CA MET A 99 11.22 -21.44 -11.66
C MET A 99 10.88 -22.19 -12.94
N ARG A 100 10.42 -21.51 -13.98
CA ARG A 100 10.17 -22.14 -15.29
C ARG A 100 11.45 -22.48 -16.02
N VAL A 101 12.41 -21.56 -16.05
CA VAL A 101 13.72 -21.78 -16.71
C VAL A 101 14.54 -22.87 -16.03
N THR A 102 14.42 -23.00 -14.70
CA THR A 102 15.11 -24.04 -13.91
C THR A 102 14.32 -25.35 -13.80
N GLU A 103 13.23 -25.53 -14.59
CA GLU A 103 12.39 -26.74 -14.64
C GLU A 103 11.78 -27.15 -13.30
N GLN A 104 11.76 -26.24 -12.30
CA GLN A 104 11.18 -26.53 -10.98
C GLN A 104 9.68 -26.74 -11.03
N ILE A 105 8.98 -26.08 -11.96
CA ILE A 105 7.53 -26.24 -12.14
C ILE A 105 7.23 -27.65 -12.67
N ASP A 106 8.00 -28.12 -13.65
CA ASP A 106 7.84 -29.44 -14.25
C ASP A 106 8.18 -30.55 -13.22
N ALA A 107 9.20 -30.31 -12.38
CA ALA A 107 9.52 -31.20 -11.26
C ALA A 107 8.39 -31.32 -10.24
N LEU A 108 7.70 -30.20 -9.91
CA LEU A 108 6.52 -30.20 -9.02
C LEU A 108 5.36 -31.03 -9.62
N GLU A 109 5.12 -30.91 -10.92
CA GLU A 109 4.07 -31.65 -11.61
C GLU A 109 4.36 -33.15 -11.67
N VAL A 110 5.62 -33.54 -11.92
CA VAL A 110 6.05 -34.96 -11.88
C VAL A 110 5.87 -35.56 -10.47
N MET A 111 6.08 -34.75 -9.42
CA MET A 111 5.82 -35.17 -8.03
C MET A 111 4.32 -35.19 -7.66
N GLY A 112 3.42 -34.90 -8.60
CA GLY A 112 1.97 -34.86 -8.36
C GLY A 112 1.50 -33.67 -7.52
N ILE A 113 2.33 -32.63 -7.36
CA ILE A 113 1.99 -31.42 -6.64
C ILE A 113 1.33 -30.44 -7.61
N ASN A 114 0.19 -29.87 -7.22
CA ASN A 114 -0.49 -28.84 -8.02
C ASN A 114 0.36 -27.54 -8.00
N SER A 115 1.08 -27.29 -9.11
CA SER A 115 1.98 -26.15 -9.29
C SER A 115 1.25 -24.81 -9.08
N ILE A 116 0.01 -24.68 -9.55
CA ILE A 116 -0.79 -23.46 -9.39
C ILE A 116 -1.08 -23.16 -7.92
N ASN A 117 -1.48 -24.18 -7.15
CA ASN A 117 -1.76 -23.99 -5.72
C ASN A 117 -0.47 -23.65 -4.93
N TYR A 118 0.64 -24.27 -5.28
CA TYR A 118 1.91 -24.05 -4.64
C TYR A 118 2.50 -22.64 -4.91
N LEU A 119 2.33 -22.13 -6.13
CA LEU A 119 2.95 -20.86 -6.57
C LEU A 119 2.05 -19.66 -6.36
N VAL A 120 0.74 -19.76 -6.61
CA VAL A 120 -0.17 -18.62 -6.67
C VAL A 120 -0.84 -18.36 -5.33
N PHE A 121 -1.24 -19.41 -4.62
CA PHE A 121 -1.99 -19.26 -3.37
C PHE A 121 -1.23 -18.46 -2.28
N PRO A 122 0.07 -18.70 -1.99
CA PRO A 122 0.83 -17.91 -1.03
C PRO A 122 0.89 -16.42 -1.40
N LYS A 123 1.07 -16.12 -2.68
CA LYS A 123 1.16 -14.76 -3.21
C LYS A 123 -0.16 -13.99 -3.05
N VAL A 124 -1.29 -14.65 -3.32
CA VAL A 124 -2.62 -14.05 -3.10
C VAL A 124 -2.87 -13.75 -1.63
N ILE A 125 -2.45 -14.64 -0.71
CA ILE A 125 -2.56 -14.38 0.72
C ILE A 125 -1.67 -13.21 1.15
N ALA A 126 -0.45 -13.13 0.64
CA ALA A 126 0.44 -12.01 0.91
C ALA A 126 -0.18 -10.67 0.47
N LEU A 127 -0.89 -10.63 -0.67
CA LEU A 127 -1.59 -9.45 -1.15
C LEU A 127 -2.77 -9.03 -0.26
N LEU A 128 -3.40 -9.95 0.47
CA LEU A 128 -4.45 -9.58 1.44
C LEU A 128 -3.94 -8.71 2.60
N LEU A 129 -2.64 -8.71 2.86
CA LEU A 129 -2.02 -7.83 3.86
C LEU A 129 -1.72 -6.42 3.32
N TYR A 130 -2.01 -6.16 2.07
CA TYR A 130 -1.79 -4.88 1.41
C TYR A 130 -2.43 -3.66 2.11
N PRO A 131 -3.65 -3.72 2.66
CA PRO A 131 -4.25 -2.59 3.38
C PRO A 131 -3.41 -2.11 4.58
N PHE A 132 -2.60 -2.99 5.17
CA PHE A 132 -1.67 -2.62 6.23
C PHE A 132 -0.58 -1.64 5.74
N LEU A 133 -0.04 -1.87 4.54
CA LEU A 133 0.93 -0.97 3.91
C LEU A 133 0.32 0.42 3.65
N ILE A 134 -0.94 0.46 3.22
CA ILE A 134 -1.67 1.72 2.99
C ILE A 134 -1.85 2.51 4.28
N SER A 135 -2.15 1.84 5.41
CA SER A 135 -2.25 2.52 6.70
C SER A 135 -0.94 3.22 7.09
N ILE A 136 0.20 2.56 6.87
CA ILE A 136 1.52 3.14 7.11
C ILE A 136 1.78 4.31 6.16
N ALA A 137 1.41 4.16 4.89
CA ALA A 137 1.53 5.21 3.88
C ALA A 137 0.72 6.46 4.22
N MET A 138 -0.52 6.31 4.69
CA MET A 138 -1.37 7.41 5.16
C MET A 138 -0.71 8.18 6.30
N PHE A 139 -0.25 7.45 7.32
CA PHE A 139 0.37 8.06 8.48
C PHE A 139 1.64 8.84 8.11
N LEU A 140 2.54 8.22 7.34
CA LEU A 140 3.79 8.85 6.92
C LEU A 140 3.56 10.01 5.94
N GLY A 141 2.54 9.91 5.07
CA GLY A 141 2.15 11.00 4.18
C GLY A 141 1.67 12.23 4.96
N ILE A 142 0.81 12.05 5.95
CA ILE A 142 0.35 13.14 6.81
C ILE A 142 1.51 13.75 7.62
N LEU A 143 2.41 12.92 8.16
CA LEU A 143 3.61 13.40 8.85
C LEU A 143 4.52 14.21 7.93
N GLY A 144 4.78 13.71 6.72
CA GLY A 144 5.56 14.43 5.72
C GLY A 144 4.91 15.75 5.32
N GLY A 145 3.58 15.77 5.17
CA GLY A 145 2.79 16.97 4.92
C GLY A 145 2.89 18.00 6.05
N MET A 146 2.75 17.56 7.28
CA MET A 146 2.87 18.41 8.45
C MET A 146 4.26 19.09 8.54
N ILE A 147 5.31 18.30 8.38
CA ILE A 147 6.69 18.80 8.41
C ILE A 147 6.90 19.81 7.29
N ALA A 148 6.51 19.48 6.06
CA ALA A 148 6.67 20.37 4.90
C ALA A 148 5.87 21.67 5.05
N CYS A 149 4.67 21.64 5.62
CA CYS A 149 3.82 22.79 5.84
C CYS A 149 4.42 23.75 6.90
N VAL A 150 4.88 23.22 8.01
CA VAL A 150 5.45 24.00 9.11
C VAL A 150 6.79 24.60 8.71
N TYR A 151 7.70 23.82 8.15
CA TYR A 151 9.00 24.34 7.70
C TYR A 151 8.90 25.26 6.48
N GLY A 152 7.89 25.07 5.65
CA GLY A 152 7.57 25.98 4.53
C GLY A 152 6.92 27.29 4.97
N GLY A 153 6.53 27.43 6.23
CA GLY A 153 5.91 28.65 6.77
C GLY A 153 4.46 28.89 6.28
N TYR A 154 3.79 27.86 5.78
CA TYR A 154 2.43 27.96 5.24
C TYR A 154 1.35 27.87 6.33
N SER A 155 1.61 27.18 7.42
CA SER A 155 0.70 27.06 8.56
C SER A 155 1.47 26.73 9.83
N THR A 156 0.84 26.98 10.98
CA THR A 156 1.38 26.58 12.29
C THR A 156 1.09 25.10 12.55
N MET A 157 1.93 24.46 13.35
CA MET A 157 1.72 23.05 13.74
C MET A 157 0.36 22.83 14.41
N SER A 158 -0.07 23.77 15.26
CA SER A 158 -1.37 23.71 15.93
C SER A 158 -2.55 23.79 14.96
N ALA A 159 -2.51 24.74 14.01
CA ALA A 159 -3.56 24.86 13.00
C ALA A 159 -3.62 23.64 12.07
N PHE A 160 -2.47 23.07 11.70
CA PHE A 160 -2.44 21.86 10.89
C PHE A 160 -3.06 20.65 11.61
N ILE A 161 -2.74 20.47 12.91
CA ILE A 161 -3.32 19.38 13.74
C ILE A 161 -4.82 19.61 13.94
N GLU A 162 -5.25 20.84 14.19
CA GLU A 162 -6.67 21.20 14.27
C GLU A 162 -7.40 20.81 12.99
N GLY A 163 -6.82 21.12 11.82
CA GLY A 163 -7.38 20.71 10.52
C GLY A 163 -7.49 19.19 10.35
N ILE A 164 -6.49 18.43 10.81
CA ILE A 164 -6.55 16.96 10.76
C ILE A 164 -7.68 16.42 11.65
N GLN A 165 -8.00 17.08 12.76
CA GLN A 165 -9.03 16.64 13.71
C GLN A 165 -10.44 17.14 13.34
N THR A 166 -10.53 18.26 12.63
CA THR A 166 -11.82 18.87 12.25
C THR A 166 -12.58 17.94 11.30
N ASP A 167 -13.86 17.74 11.59
CA ASP A 167 -14.80 16.95 10.77
C ASP A 167 -14.26 15.58 10.34
N PHE A 168 -13.65 14.84 11.28
CA PHE A 168 -13.15 13.51 10.99
C PHE A 168 -14.32 12.52 10.77
N ILE A 169 -14.44 12.03 9.54
CA ILE A 169 -15.46 11.05 9.15
C ILE A 169 -14.82 9.64 9.13
N PRO A 170 -15.14 8.75 10.11
CA PRO A 170 -14.55 7.40 10.17
C PRO A 170 -14.78 6.56 8.90
N PHE A 171 -15.85 6.84 8.17
CA PHE A 171 -16.18 6.16 6.93
C PHE A 171 -15.09 6.32 5.86
N HIS A 172 -14.36 7.44 5.83
CA HIS A 172 -13.26 7.66 4.88
C HIS A 172 -12.15 6.62 5.02
N MET A 173 -11.84 6.21 6.26
CA MET A 173 -10.89 5.11 6.50
C MET A 173 -11.43 3.79 5.95
N THR A 174 -12.69 3.46 6.23
CA THR A 174 -13.32 2.23 5.73
C THR A 174 -13.34 2.21 4.20
N TYR A 175 -13.68 3.35 3.57
CA TYR A 175 -13.66 3.52 2.12
C TYR A 175 -12.26 3.28 1.54
N ALA A 176 -11.22 3.87 2.13
CA ALA A 176 -9.85 3.68 1.70
C ALA A 176 -9.39 2.22 1.80
N PHE A 177 -9.79 1.50 2.86
CA PHE A 177 -9.52 0.07 2.99
C PHE A 177 -10.24 -0.76 1.92
N ILE A 178 -11.52 -0.50 1.66
CA ILE A 178 -12.28 -1.20 0.61
C ILE A 178 -11.62 -0.92 -0.76
N LYS A 179 -11.29 0.34 -1.06
CA LYS A 179 -10.61 0.74 -2.29
C LYS A 179 -9.27 0.01 -2.44
N SER A 180 -8.51 -0.13 -1.35
CA SER A 180 -7.23 -0.84 -1.36
C SER A 180 -7.38 -2.34 -1.62
N PHE A 181 -8.39 -2.98 -1.05
CA PHE A 181 -8.68 -4.39 -1.36
C PHE A 181 -9.06 -4.60 -2.83
N VAL A 182 -9.85 -3.69 -3.40
CA VAL A 182 -10.20 -3.76 -4.83
C VAL A 182 -8.97 -3.63 -5.72
N PHE A 183 -8.01 -2.77 -5.35
CA PHE A 183 -6.76 -2.61 -6.10
C PHE A 183 -5.73 -3.74 -5.88
N ALA A 184 -5.85 -4.51 -4.80
CA ALA A 184 -4.98 -5.66 -4.54
C ALA A 184 -5.30 -6.87 -5.44
N PHE A 185 -6.48 -6.93 -6.04
CA PHE A 185 -6.95 -7.97 -6.95
C PHE A 185 -6.98 -7.53 -8.40
#